data_fcacf87f1cbf9eab5de927f14cd1adc4
#
_entry.id   fcacf87f1cbf9eab5de927f14cd1adc4
#
_cell.length_a   1.000
_cell.length_b   1.000
_cell.length_c   1.000
_cell.angle_alpha   90.00
_cell.angle_beta   90.00
_cell.angle_gamma   90.00
#
_symmetry.space_group_name_H-M   'P 1'
#
loop_
_entity.id
_entity.type
_entity.pdbx_description
1 polymer ?
#
loop_
_entity_poly.entity_id
_entity_poly.type
_entity_poly.pdbx_seq_one_letter_code
_entity_poly.pdbx_strand_id
1 'polypeptide(L)'
;MSHDYILIRTYTWNHIRSDWSCMRGDHVQQASSGRVEATMRIQLIDVDGHNFPNLPLMKISAWHKEKGDFVEWYDPLTAWINPPDKVYMSKVFTFTPDYPHPVCGSEIIKGGTGYEYPSGGEPLPSEIEHIYPDYGLYPELCKDTAYGFLTRGCPRGCDFCIVKDKEGKKSCKVSNLSEFWNGQKNIVLLDPNMFACTEWKNLSEQLIDSKAYIDFSQGCDIRIMTEEKANYIKQMKIKQIHFAWDRYEDKNMIMPKFQMFKKITEWDRRKMPVYVLTNFNTTFEQDLERVYTLRDLGYWPYVMIFDKQNTKPTDSVRRLQRWVNMRATFESVKKFEDYTG
;
A
#
# COMPACT_ATOMS: atom_id res chain seq x y z
N MET A 1 -17.42 5.16 -5.97
CA MET A 1 -16.00 5.37 -6.19
C MET A 1 -15.34 4.01 -6.05
N SER A 2 -14.75 3.50 -7.10
CA SER A 2 -14.29 2.12 -7.18
C SER A 2 -13.02 1.92 -6.35
N HIS A 3 -13.03 0.93 -5.46
CA HIS A 3 -11.89 0.54 -4.61
C HIS A 3 -10.82 -0.27 -5.39
N ASP A 4 -10.76 -0.11 -6.70
CA ASP A 4 -9.88 -0.89 -7.60
C ASP A 4 -8.38 -0.56 -7.48
N TYR A 5 -7.97 0.27 -6.51
CA TYR A 5 -6.64 0.87 -6.43
C TYR A 5 -5.75 0.34 -5.30
N ILE A 6 -6.11 -0.76 -4.64
CA ILE A 6 -5.42 -1.18 -3.39
C ILE A 6 -4.26 -2.14 -3.63
N LEU A 7 -3.93 -2.51 -4.87
CA LEU A 7 -2.76 -3.36 -5.11
C LEU A 7 -1.49 -2.53 -5.31
N ILE A 8 -0.60 -2.68 -4.35
CA ILE A 8 0.82 -2.35 -4.41
C ILE A 8 1.12 -0.85 -4.26
N ARG A 9 1.05 -0.36 -3.04
CA ARG A 9 1.65 0.91 -2.61
C ARG A 9 2.98 0.63 -1.91
N THR A 10 4.04 0.62 -2.66
CA THR A 10 5.39 0.60 -2.11
C THR A 10 6.20 1.70 -2.77
N TYR A 11 7.04 2.40 -2.03
CA TYR A 11 7.59 3.70 -2.37
C TYR A 11 9.11 3.68 -2.40
N THR A 12 9.69 4.25 -3.44
CA THR A 12 11.13 4.50 -3.56
C THR A 12 11.42 5.75 -4.38
N TRP A 13 12.55 6.41 -4.16
CA TRP A 13 12.91 7.70 -4.74
C TRP A 13 14.20 7.70 -5.54
N ASN A 14 14.28 8.47 -6.63
CA ASN A 14 15.51 8.69 -7.38
C ASN A 14 16.00 10.14 -7.29
N HIS A 15 17.30 10.26 -7.00
CA HIS A 15 18.06 11.49 -7.24
C HIS A 15 18.62 11.48 -8.66
N ILE A 16 18.31 12.49 -9.47
CA ILE A 16 19.10 12.80 -10.65
C ILE A 16 20.37 13.47 -10.13
N ARG A 17 21.44 12.68 -9.98
CA ARG A 17 22.78 13.21 -9.76
C ARG A 17 23.40 13.55 -11.11
N SER A 18 23.69 14.83 -11.33
CA SER A 18 24.79 15.23 -12.20
C SER A 18 26.11 14.80 -11.52
N ASP A 19 26.97 14.14 -12.29
CA ASP A 19 28.26 13.59 -11.91
C ASP A 19 29.06 14.38 -10.87
N TRP A 20 29.48 13.68 -9.81
CA TRP A 20 30.72 13.98 -9.10
C TRP A 20 31.47 12.68 -8.80
N SER A 21 32.58 12.48 -9.49
CA SER A 21 33.54 11.43 -9.27
C SER A 21 34.32 11.68 -7.98
N CYS A 22 34.42 10.61 -7.19
CA CYS A 22 35.54 10.16 -6.34
C CYS A 22 36.58 11.17 -5.86
N MET A 23 36.66 11.40 -4.54
CA MET A 23 37.97 11.45 -3.82
C MET A 23 37.79 11.00 -2.37
N ARG A 24 38.66 10.05 -1.96
CA ARG A 24 38.87 9.64 -0.57
C ARG A 24 39.67 10.71 0.16
N GLY A 25 39.50 10.82 1.45
CA GLY A 25 40.45 11.52 2.33
C GLY A 25 39.87 11.97 3.67
N ASP A 26 40.18 11.18 4.67
CA ASP A 26 40.59 11.54 6.05
C ASP A 26 39.67 12.30 7.02
N HIS A 27 39.53 11.67 8.14
CA HIS A 27 39.00 12.16 9.42
C HIS A 27 39.57 13.54 9.83
N VAL A 28 38.67 14.49 9.99
CA VAL A 28 38.90 15.62 10.90
C VAL A 28 37.64 15.84 11.71
N GLN A 29 37.70 15.60 13.01
CA GLN A 29 36.74 16.13 13.97
C GLN A 29 36.79 17.66 13.91
N GLN A 30 35.72 18.30 13.47
CA GLN A 30 35.52 19.73 13.67
C GLN A 30 34.29 19.96 14.55
N ALA A 31 34.55 20.73 15.61
CA ALA A 31 33.59 21.25 16.54
C ALA A 31 32.45 21.97 15.79
N SER A 32 31.22 21.68 16.18
CA SER A 32 30.00 22.30 15.66
C SER A 32 29.94 23.78 16.05
N SER A 33 30.38 24.65 15.17
CA SER A 33 29.91 26.04 15.17
C SER A 33 28.48 26.02 14.62
N GLY A 34 27.51 26.44 15.44
CA GLY A 34 26.10 26.51 15.02
C GLY A 34 25.90 27.44 13.81
N ARG A 35 25.94 26.86 12.63
CA ARG A 35 25.31 27.48 11.45
C ARG A 35 23.80 27.25 11.61
N VAL A 36 23.06 28.33 11.76
CA VAL A 36 21.63 28.33 11.47
C VAL A 36 21.56 28.02 9.97
N GLU A 37 21.20 26.78 9.61
CA GLU A 37 20.92 26.44 8.21
C GLU A 37 19.76 27.34 7.74
N ALA A 38 19.90 27.94 6.56
CA ALA A 38 18.84 28.79 6.01
C ALA A 38 17.58 27.93 5.82
N THR A 39 16.44 28.40 6.32
CA THR A 39 15.13 27.77 6.15
C THR A 39 14.82 27.62 4.67
N MET A 40 14.63 26.38 4.21
CA MET A 40 14.26 26.09 2.81
C MET A 40 12.74 26.15 2.62
N ARG A 41 12.33 26.53 1.42
CA ARG A 41 10.95 26.41 0.96
C ARG A 41 10.79 25.14 0.16
N ILE A 42 10.00 24.21 0.67
CA ILE A 42 9.76 22.88 0.11
C ILE A 42 8.32 22.79 -0.38
N GLN A 43 8.14 22.36 -1.62
CA GLN A 43 6.80 22.09 -2.16
C GLN A 43 6.64 20.64 -2.57
N LEU A 44 5.41 20.10 -2.40
CA LEU A 44 5.08 18.70 -2.61
C LEU A 44 4.02 18.54 -3.69
N ILE A 45 4.19 17.55 -4.57
CA ILE A 45 3.21 17.17 -5.59
C ILE A 45 2.85 15.70 -5.41
N ASP A 46 1.59 15.41 -5.06
CA ASP A 46 1.01 14.08 -5.13
C ASP A 46 0.36 13.91 -6.52
N VAL A 47 1.08 13.27 -7.44
CA VAL A 47 0.66 13.13 -8.85
C VAL A 47 -0.57 12.25 -9.01
N ASP A 48 -0.76 11.28 -8.11
CA ASP A 48 -1.93 10.40 -8.12
C ASP A 48 -3.18 11.04 -7.49
N GLY A 49 -3.03 12.25 -6.96
CA GLY A 49 -4.10 13.01 -6.29
C GLY A 49 -4.30 12.63 -4.82
N HIS A 50 -5.01 13.49 -4.12
CA HIS A 50 -5.12 13.44 -2.66
C HIS A 50 -6.20 12.47 -2.13
N ASN A 51 -6.60 11.46 -2.91
CA ASN A 51 -7.61 10.48 -2.48
C ASN A 51 -7.08 9.43 -1.49
N PHE A 52 -5.76 9.38 -1.33
CA PHE A 52 -5.06 8.49 -0.41
C PHE A 52 -3.83 9.20 0.14
N PRO A 53 -3.45 8.97 1.41
CA PRO A 53 -2.25 9.57 1.96
C PRO A 53 -1.00 8.98 1.29
N ASN A 54 -0.14 9.84 0.79
CA ASN A 54 1.15 9.47 0.20
C ASN A 54 2.21 9.43 1.30
N LEU A 55 2.49 8.23 1.82
CA LEU A 55 3.36 8.05 2.98
C LEU A 55 4.77 8.64 2.81
N PRO A 56 5.47 8.50 1.65
CA PRO A 56 6.74 9.17 1.42
C PRO A 56 6.66 10.69 1.52
N LEU A 57 5.66 11.33 0.91
CA LEU A 57 5.49 12.77 1.02
C LEU A 57 5.24 13.20 2.46
N MET A 58 4.49 12.40 3.24
CA MET A 58 4.26 12.65 4.67
C MET A 58 5.55 12.57 5.48
N LYS A 59 6.42 11.60 5.18
CA LYS A 59 7.73 11.44 5.84
C LYS A 59 8.69 12.56 5.46
N ILE A 60 8.75 12.92 4.17
CA ILE A 60 9.54 14.05 3.67
C ILE A 60 9.08 15.36 4.33
N SER A 61 7.76 15.58 4.40
CA SER A 61 7.19 16.74 5.08
C SER A 61 7.62 16.81 6.53
N ALA A 62 7.49 15.71 7.26
CA ALA A 62 7.90 15.63 8.67
C ALA A 62 9.39 15.97 8.84
N TRP A 63 10.26 15.35 8.04
CA TRP A 63 11.70 15.56 8.09
C TRP A 63 12.13 17.00 7.82
N HIS A 64 11.54 17.65 6.80
CA HIS A 64 11.80 19.05 6.51
C HIS A 64 11.26 19.98 7.60
N LYS A 65 10.07 19.71 8.13
CA LYS A 65 9.49 20.50 9.23
C LYS A 65 10.32 20.39 10.52
N GLU A 66 10.87 19.20 10.83
CA GLU A 66 11.80 19.05 11.98
C GLU A 66 13.09 19.86 11.83
N LYS A 67 13.54 20.11 10.61
CA LYS A 67 14.68 20.99 10.30
C LYS A 67 14.32 22.49 10.29
N GLY A 68 13.05 22.81 10.47
CA GLY A 68 12.57 24.20 10.44
C GLY A 68 12.24 24.70 9.04
N ASP A 69 12.22 23.85 8.02
CA ASP A 69 11.87 24.23 6.66
C ASP A 69 10.36 24.50 6.53
N PHE A 70 10.01 25.36 5.58
CA PHE A 70 8.61 25.64 5.25
C PHE A 70 8.11 24.65 4.20
N VAL A 71 7.11 23.84 4.54
CA VAL A 71 6.56 22.76 3.68
C VAL A 71 5.11 23.05 3.34
N GLU A 72 4.78 23.03 2.06
CA GLU A 72 3.41 23.24 1.55
C GLU A 72 3.15 22.39 0.29
N TRP A 73 1.88 22.31 -0.12
CA TRP A 73 1.54 21.77 -1.43
C TRP A 73 1.98 22.70 -2.55
N TYR A 74 2.38 22.14 -3.70
CA TYR A 74 2.82 22.90 -4.86
C TYR A 74 1.68 23.74 -5.42
N ASP A 75 1.92 25.03 -5.55
CA ASP A 75 1.05 25.98 -6.24
C ASP A 75 1.81 26.58 -7.43
N PRO A 76 1.39 26.28 -8.69
CA PRO A 76 2.07 26.77 -9.88
C PRO A 76 2.22 28.30 -9.93
N LEU A 77 1.24 29.06 -9.41
CA LEU A 77 1.25 30.51 -9.47
C LEU A 77 2.31 31.09 -8.53
N THR A 78 2.33 30.62 -7.29
CA THR A 78 3.31 31.07 -6.31
C THR A 78 4.72 30.58 -6.64
N ALA A 79 4.86 29.36 -7.15
CA ALA A 79 6.15 28.79 -7.56
C ALA A 79 6.76 29.53 -8.76
N TRP A 80 5.95 30.05 -9.67
CA TRP A 80 6.43 30.88 -10.80
C TRP A 80 7.00 32.21 -10.35
N ILE A 81 6.39 32.86 -9.35
CA ILE A 81 6.81 34.17 -8.84
C ILE A 81 8.00 34.04 -7.89
N ASN A 82 7.97 33.04 -7.03
CA ASN A 82 8.99 32.74 -6.02
C ASN A 82 9.27 31.23 -6.03
N PRO A 83 10.21 30.74 -6.84
CA PRO A 83 10.49 29.33 -6.96
C PRO A 83 10.91 28.71 -5.62
N PRO A 84 10.36 27.53 -5.24
CA PRO A 84 10.80 26.80 -4.05
C PRO A 84 12.24 26.29 -4.23
N ASP A 85 12.93 26.05 -3.12
CA ASP A 85 14.26 25.44 -3.11
C ASP A 85 14.19 24.00 -3.61
N LYS A 86 13.17 23.25 -3.18
CA LYS A 86 12.95 21.88 -3.63
C LYS A 86 11.47 21.58 -3.89
N VAL A 87 11.23 20.78 -4.93
CA VAL A 87 9.92 20.19 -5.23
C VAL A 87 10.04 18.68 -5.23
N TYR A 88 9.28 18.01 -4.37
CA TYR A 88 9.17 16.56 -4.37
C TYR A 88 7.89 16.13 -5.07
N MET A 89 8.02 15.29 -6.10
CA MET A 89 6.91 14.76 -6.88
C MET A 89 6.81 13.26 -6.66
N SER A 90 5.71 12.79 -6.11
CA SER A 90 5.47 11.35 -5.92
C SER A 90 4.40 10.84 -6.86
N LYS A 91 4.70 9.78 -7.60
CA LYS A 91 3.79 9.06 -8.48
C LYS A 91 3.86 7.56 -8.20
N VAL A 92 2.73 6.98 -7.82
CA VAL A 92 2.63 5.56 -7.43
C VAL A 92 2.22 4.70 -8.61
N PHE A 93 1.24 5.14 -9.41
CA PHE A 93 0.66 4.36 -10.48
C PHE A 93 1.22 4.74 -11.85
N THR A 94 1.60 3.72 -12.63
CA THR A 94 2.13 3.90 -13.99
C THR A 94 1.09 4.47 -14.95
N PHE A 95 -0.19 4.20 -14.71
CA PHE A 95 -1.31 4.64 -15.56
C PHE A 95 -1.82 6.05 -15.22
N THR A 96 -1.42 6.64 -14.10
CA THR A 96 -1.75 8.05 -13.80
C THR A 96 -0.99 8.95 -14.77
N PRO A 97 -1.63 9.90 -15.46
CA PRO A 97 -0.94 10.93 -16.21
C PRO A 97 0.05 11.69 -15.34
N ASP A 98 1.14 12.19 -15.90
CA ASP A 98 2.06 13.04 -15.15
C ASP A 98 1.41 14.39 -14.81
N TYR A 99 2.01 15.13 -13.89
CA TYR A 99 1.53 16.46 -13.50
C TYR A 99 1.43 17.36 -14.75
N PRO A 100 0.26 17.99 -15.00
CA PRO A 100 -0.05 18.56 -16.32
C PRO A 100 0.61 19.93 -16.58
N HIS A 101 1.22 20.53 -15.57
CA HIS A 101 1.82 21.87 -15.69
C HIS A 101 3.34 21.82 -15.55
N PRO A 102 4.06 22.82 -16.13
CA PRO A 102 5.49 22.98 -15.83
C PRO A 102 5.72 23.16 -14.33
N VAL A 103 6.74 22.49 -13.81
CA VAL A 103 7.13 22.57 -12.41
C VAL A 103 8.32 23.50 -12.29
N CYS A 104 8.23 24.52 -11.44
CA CYS A 104 9.28 25.47 -11.14
C CYS A 104 9.85 25.20 -9.76
N GLY A 105 11.16 25.15 -9.63
CA GLY A 105 11.90 24.94 -8.37
C GLY A 105 13.38 24.84 -8.66
N SER A 106 14.23 25.14 -7.66
CA SER A 106 15.68 25.06 -7.83
C SER A 106 16.15 23.61 -7.98
N GLU A 107 15.48 22.68 -7.30
CA GLU A 107 15.69 21.24 -7.43
C GLU A 107 14.33 20.53 -7.51
N ILE A 108 14.19 19.60 -8.48
CA ILE A 108 12.96 18.82 -8.66
C ILE A 108 13.34 17.34 -8.49
N ILE A 109 12.71 16.67 -7.49
CA ILE A 109 12.99 15.30 -7.14
C ILE A 109 11.73 14.48 -7.39
N LYS A 110 11.84 13.46 -8.26
CA LYS A 110 10.74 12.57 -8.61
C LYS A 110 10.95 11.21 -7.97
N GLY A 111 9.87 10.60 -7.48
CA GLY A 111 9.95 9.27 -6.90
C GLY A 111 8.64 8.47 -6.98
N GLY A 112 8.77 7.17 -6.76
CA GLY A 112 7.67 6.23 -6.77
C GLY A 112 7.57 5.39 -8.04
N THR A 113 6.83 4.28 -7.95
CA THR A 113 6.72 3.25 -9.00
C THR A 113 6.17 3.78 -10.32
N GLY A 114 5.37 4.85 -10.28
CA GLY A 114 4.82 5.46 -11.48
C GLY A 114 5.87 6.15 -12.35
N TYR A 115 7.01 6.54 -11.76
CA TYR A 115 8.16 7.07 -12.49
C TYR A 115 9.18 5.97 -12.83
N GLU A 116 9.39 5.02 -11.93
CA GLU A 116 10.42 3.98 -12.09
C GLU A 116 9.84 2.58 -11.83
N TYR A 117 9.22 2.03 -12.83
CA TYR A 117 8.65 0.69 -12.79
C TYR A 117 9.69 -0.36 -13.26
N PRO A 118 9.78 -1.54 -12.60
CA PRO A 118 9.03 -1.99 -11.42
C PRO A 118 9.71 -1.64 -10.08
N SER A 119 10.95 -1.18 -10.06
CA SER A 119 11.76 -0.98 -8.84
C SER A 119 11.18 0.09 -7.91
N GLY A 120 10.55 1.10 -8.49
CA GLY A 120 10.05 2.27 -7.78
C GLY A 120 11.13 3.31 -7.46
N GLY A 121 12.39 3.09 -7.90
CA GLY A 121 13.52 3.99 -7.71
C GLY A 121 14.29 3.76 -6.39
N GLU A 122 15.12 4.73 -6.00
CA GLU A 122 15.90 4.67 -4.77
C GLU A 122 15.01 4.77 -3.52
N PRO A 123 15.30 3.99 -2.46
CA PRO A 123 14.58 4.11 -1.19
C PRO A 123 14.81 5.47 -0.54
N LEU A 124 13.89 5.88 0.32
CA LEU A 124 14.12 7.06 1.16
C LEU A 124 15.36 6.85 2.03
N PRO A 125 16.17 7.91 2.25
CA PRO A 125 17.22 7.87 3.26
C PRO A 125 16.69 7.39 4.61
N SER A 126 17.51 6.66 5.38
CA SER A 126 17.09 6.03 6.63
C SER A 126 16.51 7.04 7.63
N GLU A 127 17.08 8.24 7.70
CA GLU A 127 16.60 9.32 8.57
C GLU A 127 15.21 9.84 8.19
N ILE A 128 14.78 9.65 6.93
CA ILE A 128 13.43 10.00 6.46
C ILE A 128 12.51 8.78 6.57
N GLU A 129 13.02 7.57 6.26
CA GLU A 129 12.21 6.35 6.29
C GLU A 129 11.66 6.04 7.69
N HIS A 130 12.42 6.35 8.76
CA HIS A 130 12.05 6.04 10.14
C HIS A 130 11.42 7.21 10.90
N ILE A 131 11.14 8.35 10.23
CA ILE A 131 10.46 9.48 10.86
C ILE A 131 8.96 9.22 10.98
N TYR A 132 8.35 9.74 12.06
CA TYR A 132 6.90 9.71 12.22
C TYR A 132 6.22 10.55 11.12
N PRO A 133 5.24 10.01 10.36
CA PRO A 133 4.64 10.71 9.23
C PRO A 133 3.89 11.98 9.62
N ASP A 134 3.99 13.01 8.81
CA ASP A 134 3.17 14.21 8.93
C ASP A 134 1.72 13.96 8.48
N TYR A 135 0.89 13.49 9.41
CA TYR A 135 -0.53 13.25 9.17
C TYR A 135 -1.32 14.53 8.89
N GLY A 136 -0.80 15.70 9.26
CA GLY A 136 -1.39 17.00 8.94
C GLY A 136 -1.40 17.32 7.45
N LEU A 137 -0.60 16.62 6.65
CA LEU A 137 -0.58 16.79 5.19
C LEU A 137 -1.88 16.29 4.53
N TYR A 138 -2.57 15.30 5.14
CA TYR A 138 -3.84 14.73 4.67
C TYR A 138 -4.88 14.69 5.80
N PRO A 139 -5.33 15.87 6.31
CA PRO A 139 -6.09 15.94 7.55
C PRO A 139 -7.42 15.18 7.50
N GLU A 140 -8.13 15.20 6.36
CA GLU A 140 -9.42 14.51 6.22
C GLU A 140 -9.27 12.98 6.16
N LEU A 141 -8.19 12.47 5.54
CA LEU A 141 -7.95 11.02 5.40
C LEU A 141 -7.30 10.42 6.65
N CYS A 142 -6.51 11.21 7.35
CA CYS A 142 -5.66 10.74 8.44
C CYS A 142 -6.16 11.15 9.83
N LYS A 143 -7.34 11.78 9.94
CA LYS A 143 -7.87 12.31 11.20
C LYS A 143 -7.77 11.33 12.37
N ASP A 144 -8.20 10.07 12.15
CA ASP A 144 -8.20 9.01 13.16
C ASP A 144 -7.49 7.75 12.66
N THR A 145 -6.68 7.84 11.60
CA THR A 145 -6.12 6.67 10.91
C THR A 145 -4.63 6.82 10.69
N ALA A 146 -3.87 5.86 11.20
CA ALA A 146 -2.45 5.70 10.90
C ALA A 146 -2.25 4.78 9.69
N TYR A 147 -1.22 5.08 8.90
CA TYR A 147 -0.83 4.30 7.72
C TYR A 147 0.65 3.96 7.82
N GLY A 148 1.01 2.70 7.56
CA GLY A 148 2.41 2.31 7.60
C GLY A 148 2.67 0.88 7.20
N PHE A 149 3.96 0.53 7.25
CA PHE A 149 4.49 -0.80 7.01
C PHE A 149 5.19 -1.29 8.26
N LEU A 150 4.86 -2.47 8.73
CA LEU A 150 5.66 -3.21 9.72
C LEU A 150 6.70 -4.07 9.01
N THR A 151 6.33 -4.58 7.82
CA THR A 151 7.19 -5.46 7.01
C THR A 151 7.17 -5.05 5.55
N ARG A 152 8.27 -5.35 4.84
CA ARG A 152 8.36 -5.25 3.37
C ARG A 152 8.87 -6.54 2.78
N GLY A 153 8.56 -6.74 1.49
CA GLY A 153 8.94 -7.93 0.75
C GLY A 153 7.99 -9.12 0.91
N CYS A 154 8.07 -10.06 -0.04
CA CYS A 154 7.22 -11.23 -0.06
C CYS A 154 7.94 -12.44 -0.68
N PRO A 155 7.93 -13.64 -0.03
CA PRO A 155 8.62 -14.82 -0.55
C PRO A 155 7.92 -15.49 -1.74
N ARG A 156 6.73 -15.03 -2.15
CA ARG A 156 5.91 -15.73 -3.14
C ARG A 156 6.39 -15.61 -4.58
N GLY A 157 6.88 -14.45 -4.99
CA GLY A 157 7.36 -14.24 -6.34
C GLY A 157 6.29 -14.47 -7.42
N CYS A 158 5.03 -14.11 -7.17
CA CYS A 158 3.93 -14.24 -8.12
C CYS A 158 4.25 -13.47 -9.42
N ASP A 159 3.92 -14.06 -10.59
CA ASP A 159 4.32 -13.51 -11.89
C ASP A 159 3.68 -12.16 -12.22
N PHE A 160 2.49 -11.91 -11.69
CA PHE A 160 1.74 -10.65 -11.85
C PHE A 160 2.13 -9.57 -10.83
N CYS A 161 2.97 -9.90 -9.83
CA CYS A 161 3.21 -9.04 -8.68
C CYS A 161 4.62 -8.43 -8.71
N ILE A 162 4.70 -7.10 -8.56
CA ILE A 162 5.98 -6.37 -8.58
C ILE A 162 6.72 -6.39 -7.23
N VAL A 163 6.11 -6.89 -6.16
CA VAL A 163 6.73 -6.85 -4.81
C VAL A 163 8.10 -7.50 -4.79
N LYS A 164 8.27 -8.61 -5.51
CA LYS A 164 9.57 -9.31 -5.61
C LYS A 164 10.70 -8.46 -6.19
N ASP A 165 10.37 -7.59 -7.16
CA ASP A 165 11.34 -6.76 -7.88
C ASP A 165 11.56 -5.43 -7.14
N LYS A 166 10.57 -4.98 -6.38
CA LYS A 166 10.58 -3.72 -5.67
C LYS A 166 11.06 -3.81 -4.22
N GLU A 167 10.62 -4.82 -3.48
CA GLU A 167 10.85 -4.95 -2.03
C GLU A 167 11.63 -6.21 -1.66
N GLY A 168 11.89 -7.08 -2.65
CA GLY A 168 12.64 -8.33 -2.46
C GLY A 168 11.76 -9.55 -2.15
N LYS A 169 12.45 -10.70 -2.13
CA LYS A 169 11.84 -12.05 -2.01
C LYS A 169 11.79 -12.56 -0.57
N LYS A 170 11.91 -11.71 0.42
CA LYS A 170 11.85 -12.08 1.84
C LYS A 170 11.02 -11.03 2.57
N SER A 171 10.05 -11.48 3.36
CA SER A 171 9.33 -10.57 4.27
C SER A 171 10.23 -10.26 5.47
N CYS A 172 10.65 -9.01 5.59
CA CYS A 172 11.52 -8.52 6.66
C CYS A 172 10.81 -7.41 7.42
N LYS A 173 10.99 -7.38 8.74
CA LYS A 173 10.58 -6.25 9.57
C LYS A 173 11.33 -5.00 9.13
N VAL A 174 10.62 -3.89 8.97
CA VAL A 174 11.17 -2.57 8.59
C VAL A 174 10.86 -1.49 9.61
N SER A 175 9.85 -1.67 10.46
CA SER A 175 9.54 -0.72 11.52
C SER A 175 8.83 -1.38 12.69
N ASN A 176 8.76 -0.66 13.81
CA ASN A 176 7.83 -0.92 14.89
C ASN A 176 6.56 -0.07 14.70
N LEU A 177 5.47 -0.49 15.32
CA LEU A 177 4.19 0.23 15.23
C LEU A 177 4.31 1.70 15.70
N SER A 178 5.12 1.98 16.71
CA SER A 178 5.36 3.32 17.25
C SER A 178 5.98 4.31 16.27
N GLU A 179 6.57 3.83 15.17
CA GLU A 179 7.17 4.70 14.15
C GLU A 179 6.11 5.38 13.26
N PHE A 180 4.86 4.89 13.24
CA PHE A 180 3.80 5.51 12.44
C PHE A 180 2.43 5.56 13.15
N TRP A 181 2.29 5.01 14.34
CA TRP A 181 1.06 5.07 15.13
C TRP A 181 1.32 5.69 16.50
N ASN A 182 0.47 6.63 16.90
CA ASN A 182 0.51 7.30 18.19
C ASN A 182 -0.91 7.54 18.73
N GLY A 183 -1.65 6.45 18.92
CA GLY A 183 -2.99 6.51 19.51
C GLY A 183 -4.16 6.71 18.54
N GLN A 184 -3.93 6.76 17.22
CA GLN A 184 -5.03 6.81 16.24
C GLN A 184 -5.96 5.60 16.41
N LYS A 185 -7.26 5.83 16.20
CA LYS A 185 -8.30 4.82 16.37
C LYS A 185 -8.19 3.66 15.36
N ASN A 186 -7.69 3.97 14.17
CA ASN A 186 -7.56 3.00 13.07
C ASN A 186 -6.10 2.91 12.63
N ILE A 187 -5.69 1.70 12.21
CA ILE A 187 -4.40 1.42 11.58
C ILE A 187 -4.68 0.74 10.24
N VAL A 188 -4.13 1.28 9.16
CA VAL A 188 -4.10 0.65 7.85
C VAL A 188 -2.69 0.17 7.57
N LEU A 189 -2.52 -1.15 7.53
CA LEU A 189 -1.26 -1.80 7.21
C LEU A 189 -1.14 -1.97 5.70
N LEU A 190 -0.01 -1.53 5.18
CA LEU A 190 0.32 -1.58 3.75
C LEU A 190 1.28 -2.75 3.44
N ASP A 191 1.49 -3.64 4.39
CA ASP A 191 2.39 -4.79 4.34
C ASP A 191 2.02 -5.78 3.23
N PRO A 192 2.95 -6.17 2.35
CA PRO A 192 2.66 -7.15 1.30
C PRO A 192 2.38 -8.55 1.85
N ASN A 193 3.05 -8.94 2.95
CA ASN A 193 2.87 -10.27 3.57
C ASN A 193 3.49 -10.32 4.98
N MET A 194 2.89 -9.64 5.96
CA MET A 194 3.39 -9.55 7.33
C MET A 194 3.59 -10.93 7.97
N PHE A 195 2.65 -11.85 7.76
CA PHE A 195 2.70 -13.18 8.39
C PHE A 195 3.76 -14.13 7.79
N ALA A 196 4.48 -13.72 6.74
CA ALA A 196 5.66 -14.42 6.24
C ALA A 196 6.96 -13.97 6.93
N CYS A 197 6.94 -12.87 7.67
CA CYS A 197 8.07 -12.39 8.45
C CYS A 197 8.33 -13.30 9.66
N THR A 198 9.61 -13.52 9.99
CA THR A 198 9.98 -14.32 11.18
C THR A 198 9.53 -13.67 12.49
N GLU A 199 9.45 -12.35 12.52
CA GLU A 199 9.04 -11.57 13.69
C GLU A 199 7.51 -11.33 13.78
N TRP A 200 6.71 -12.04 13.01
CA TRP A 200 5.26 -11.82 12.94
C TRP A 200 4.55 -11.87 14.29
N LYS A 201 5.06 -12.68 15.27
CA LYS A 201 4.48 -12.74 16.62
C LYS A 201 4.64 -11.41 17.35
N ASN A 202 5.86 -10.91 17.45
CA ASN A 202 6.15 -9.61 18.08
C ASN A 202 5.36 -8.47 17.44
N LEU A 203 5.27 -8.45 16.10
CA LEU A 203 4.48 -7.46 15.37
C LEU A 203 2.98 -7.60 15.67
N SER A 204 2.48 -8.84 15.79
CA SER A 204 1.09 -9.09 16.17
C SER A 204 0.78 -8.64 17.60
N GLU A 205 1.70 -8.81 18.54
CA GLU A 205 1.57 -8.34 19.93
C GLU A 205 1.46 -6.81 19.97
N GLN A 206 2.31 -6.07 19.23
CA GLN A 206 2.19 -4.61 19.11
C GLN A 206 0.81 -4.18 18.60
N LEU A 207 0.25 -4.90 17.61
CA LEU A 207 -1.08 -4.62 17.07
C LEU A 207 -2.19 -4.95 18.07
N ILE A 208 -2.09 -6.04 18.83
CA ILE A 208 -3.03 -6.41 19.89
C ILE A 208 -3.03 -5.34 20.99
N ASP A 209 -1.85 -4.91 21.42
CA ASP A 209 -1.67 -3.94 22.49
C ASP A 209 -2.16 -2.54 22.13
N SER A 210 -2.10 -2.17 20.84
CA SER A 210 -2.60 -0.89 20.35
C SER A 210 -4.08 -0.66 20.63
N LYS A 211 -4.88 -1.72 20.70
CA LYS A 211 -6.36 -1.69 20.79
C LYS A 211 -7.04 -0.91 19.64
N ALA A 212 -6.30 -0.52 18.62
CA ALA A 212 -6.83 0.15 17.42
C ALA A 212 -7.55 -0.83 16.50
N TYR A 213 -8.41 -0.31 15.63
CA TYR A 213 -9.03 -1.09 14.56
C TYR A 213 -8.07 -1.27 13.39
N ILE A 214 -7.73 -2.51 13.07
CA ILE A 214 -6.68 -2.86 12.11
C ILE A 214 -7.29 -3.28 10.77
N ASP A 215 -6.77 -2.70 9.70
CA ASP A 215 -7.06 -3.05 8.31
C ASP A 215 -5.78 -3.59 7.64
N PHE A 216 -5.77 -4.90 7.32
CA PHE A 216 -4.73 -5.52 6.51
C PHE A 216 -5.07 -5.32 5.03
N SER A 217 -4.79 -4.14 4.49
CA SER A 217 -5.32 -3.67 3.21
C SER A 217 -4.72 -4.34 1.98
N GLN A 218 -3.46 -4.82 2.05
CA GLN A 218 -2.78 -5.42 0.89
C GLN A 218 -3.01 -6.93 0.75
N GLY A 219 -3.53 -7.56 1.79
CA GLY A 219 -3.84 -8.97 1.81
C GLY A 219 -2.84 -9.80 2.62
N CYS A 220 -3.40 -10.85 3.25
CA CYS A 220 -2.65 -11.85 3.98
C CYS A 220 -2.62 -13.15 3.16
N ASP A 221 -1.47 -13.82 3.15
CA ASP A 221 -1.33 -15.08 2.43
C ASP A 221 -2.00 -16.22 3.21
N ILE A 222 -3.16 -16.66 2.76
CA ILE A 222 -3.92 -17.76 3.40
C ILE A 222 -3.13 -19.07 3.39
N ARG A 223 -2.21 -19.30 2.44
CA ARG A 223 -1.42 -20.53 2.31
C ARG A 223 -0.51 -20.80 3.50
N ILE A 224 -0.04 -19.71 4.14
CA ILE A 224 0.83 -19.80 5.33
C ILE A 224 0.06 -19.60 6.64
N MET A 225 -1.27 -19.46 6.57
CA MET A 225 -2.10 -19.33 7.77
C MET A 225 -2.10 -20.63 8.56
N THR A 226 -1.86 -20.51 9.86
CA THR A 226 -1.93 -21.59 10.85
C THR A 226 -2.97 -21.25 11.90
N GLU A 227 -3.37 -22.25 12.71
CA GLU A 227 -4.27 -22.00 13.85
C GLU A 227 -3.67 -21.00 14.83
N GLU A 228 -2.36 -21.05 15.06
CA GLU A 228 -1.67 -20.10 15.92
C GLU A 228 -1.82 -18.66 15.39
N LYS A 229 -1.52 -18.43 14.10
CA LYS A 229 -1.69 -17.11 13.47
C LYS A 229 -3.13 -16.62 13.51
N ALA A 230 -4.09 -17.50 13.22
CA ALA A 230 -5.51 -17.17 13.29
C ALA A 230 -5.93 -16.75 14.71
N ASN A 231 -5.41 -17.41 15.74
CA ASN A 231 -5.68 -17.06 17.14
C ASN A 231 -5.06 -15.71 17.54
N TYR A 232 -3.85 -15.38 17.07
CA TYR A 232 -3.29 -14.03 17.25
C TYR A 232 -4.16 -12.96 16.56
N ILE A 233 -4.57 -13.20 15.31
CA ILE A 233 -5.44 -12.29 14.56
C ILE A 233 -6.80 -12.13 15.25
N LYS A 234 -7.36 -13.18 15.82
CA LYS A 234 -8.63 -13.13 16.57
C LYS A 234 -8.58 -12.20 17.78
N GLN A 235 -7.42 -12.03 18.40
CA GLN A 235 -7.22 -11.12 19.54
C GLN A 235 -7.14 -9.64 19.14
N MET A 236 -6.88 -9.34 17.86
CA MET A 236 -6.84 -7.99 17.34
C MET A 236 -8.26 -7.44 17.11
N LYS A 237 -8.42 -6.12 17.17
CA LYS A 237 -9.65 -5.46 16.71
C LYS A 237 -9.62 -5.30 15.20
N ILE A 238 -9.92 -6.36 14.46
CA ILE A 238 -9.91 -6.32 13.00
C ILE A 238 -11.09 -5.52 12.45
N LYS A 239 -10.77 -4.49 11.65
CA LYS A 239 -11.71 -3.79 10.78
C LYS A 239 -11.95 -4.58 9.51
N GLN A 240 -10.88 -4.91 8.80
CA GLN A 240 -10.87 -5.82 7.65
C GLN A 240 -9.55 -6.58 7.58
N ILE A 241 -9.61 -7.82 7.13
CA ILE A 241 -8.45 -8.62 6.74
C ILE A 241 -8.70 -9.18 5.36
N HIS A 242 -7.85 -8.78 4.42
CA HIS A 242 -7.95 -9.26 3.05
C HIS A 242 -7.12 -10.51 2.86
N PHE A 243 -7.64 -11.46 2.11
CA PHE A 243 -6.91 -12.62 1.60
C PHE A 243 -6.89 -12.57 0.08
N ALA A 244 -6.20 -13.52 -0.56
CA ALA A 244 -6.20 -13.65 -2.01
C ALA A 244 -6.31 -15.11 -2.44
N TRP A 245 -7.08 -15.35 -3.50
CA TRP A 245 -7.11 -16.59 -4.26
C TRP A 245 -6.85 -16.27 -5.73
N ASP A 246 -5.58 -16.09 -6.08
CA ASP A 246 -5.19 -15.64 -7.42
C ASP A 246 -4.99 -16.81 -8.39
N ARG A 247 -4.52 -17.95 -7.91
CA ARG A 247 -4.24 -19.14 -8.73
C ARG A 247 -5.27 -20.22 -8.46
N TYR A 248 -5.96 -20.68 -9.51
CA TYR A 248 -7.02 -21.68 -9.39
C TYR A 248 -6.49 -23.01 -8.84
N GLU A 249 -5.30 -23.42 -9.24
CA GLU A 249 -4.63 -24.65 -8.79
C GLU A 249 -4.34 -24.71 -7.29
N ASP A 250 -4.28 -23.58 -6.60
CA ASP A 250 -4.07 -23.54 -5.15
C ASP A 250 -5.31 -24.03 -4.35
N LYS A 251 -6.45 -24.29 -5.02
CA LYS A 251 -7.73 -24.66 -4.40
C LYS A 251 -7.60 -25.68 -3.28
N ASN A 252 -6.99 -26.84 -3.57
CA ASN A 252 -6.89 -27.95 -2.61
C ASN A 252 -6.05 -27.59 -1.36
N MET A 253 -5.07 -26.72 -1.53
CA MET A 253 -4.20 -26.25 -0.44
C MET A 253 -4.89 -25.21 0.44
N ILE A 254 -5.65 -24.27 -0.16
CA ILE A 254 -6.18 -23.11 0.56
C ILE A 254 -7.56 -23.38 1.20
N MET A 255 -8.37 -24.29 0.64
CA MET A 255 -9.71 -24.56 1.18
C MET A 255 -9.71 -24.99 2.66
N PRO A 256 -8.86 -25.93 3.10
CA PRO A 256 -8.78 -26.27 4.52
C PRO A 256 -8.36 -25.08 5.40
N LYS A 257 -7.53 -24.18 4.86
CA LYS A 257 -7.05 -22.97 5.56
C LYS A 257 -8.18 -21.96 5.74
N PHE A 258 -8.96 -21.71 4.70
CA PHE A 258 -10.14 -20.84 4.78
C PHE A 258 -11.16 -21.41 5.78
N GLN A 259 -11.45 -22.71 5.74
CA GLN A 259 -12.36 -23.36 6.69
C GLN A 259 -11.85 -23.24 8.13
N MET A 260 -10.58 -23.52 8.35
CA MET A 260 -9.93 -23.38 9.67
C MET A 260 -10.01 -21.95 10.18
N PHE A 261 -9.63 -20.97 9.37
CA PHE A 261 -9.67 -19.55 9.75
C PHE A 261 -11.09 -19.09 10.08
N LYS A 262 -12.06 -19.45 9.24
CA LYS A 262 -13.48 -19.15 9.47
C LYS A 262 -14.00 -19.77 10.77
N LYS A 263 -13.65 -21.04 11.04
CA LYS A 263 -14.04 -21.75 12.26
C LYS A 263 -13.46 -21.09 13.53
N ILE A 264 -12.21 -20.64 13.47
CA ILE A 264 -11.54 -19.99 14.62
C ILE A 264 -12.14 -18.62 14.89
N THR A 265 -12.31 -17.80 13.84
CA THR A 265 -12.71 -16.39 14.00
C THR A 265 -14.21 -16.20 14.13
N GLU A 266 -15.01 -17.03 13.46
CA GLU A 266 -16.49 -16.91 13.38
C GLU A 266 -16.97 -15.54 12.88
N TRP A 267 -16.10 -14.78 12.22
CA TRP A 267 -16.39 -13.41 11.79
C TRP A 267 -17.37 -13.34 10.63
N ASP A 268 -18.09 -12.23 10.57
CA ASP A 268 -18.90 -11.87 9.41
C ASP A 268 -18.02 -11.71 8.16
N ARG A 269 -18.54 -12.14 7.01
CA ARG A 269 -17.83 -12.08 5.72
C ARG A 269 -17.36 -10.67 5.34
N ARG A 270 -18.04 -9.62 5.82
CA ARG A 270 -17.66 -8.22 5.55
C ARG A 270 -16.29 -7.84 6.12
N LYS A 271 -15.83 -8.57 7.12
CA LYS A 271 -14.48 -8.42 7.67
C LYS A 271 -13.42 -9.19 6.90
N MET A 272 -13.81 -10.12 6.04
CA MET A 272 -12.93 -11.08 5.38
C MET A 272 -13.09 -11.04 3.85
N PRO A 273 -12.76 -9.91 3.20
CA PRO A 273 -12.71 -9.88 1.74
C PRO A 273 -11.57 -10.76 1.21
N VAL A 274 -11.80 -11.38 0.04
CA VAL A 274 -10.81 -12.20 -0.65
C VAL A 274 -10.66 -11.71 -2.08
N TYR A 275 -9.49 -11.25 -2.44
CA TYR A 275 -9.16 -10.86 -3.81
C TYR A 275 -9.17 -12.08 -4.72
N VAL A 276 -9.81 -11.96 -5.86
CA VAL A 276 -9.88 -12.98 -6.91
C VAL A 276 -9.33 -12.34 -8.18
N LEU A 277 -8.09 -12.66 -8.53
CA LEU A 277 -7.48 -12.19 -9.77
C LEU A 277 -8.09 -12.95 -10.95
N THR A 278 -8.70 -12.23 -11.86
CA THR A 278 -9.31 -12.78 -13.09
C THR A 278 -8.54 -12.30 -14.31
N ASN A 279 -8.78 -12.93 -15.46
CA ASN A 279 -8.08 -12.63 -16.71
C ASN A 279 -6.56 -12.89 -16.66
N PHE A 280 -6.13 -13.80 -15.77
CA PHE A 280 -4.73 -14.21 -15.63
C PHE A 280 -4.66 -15.72 -15.41
N ASN A 281 -4.30 -16.48 -16.45
CA ASN A 281 -4.14 -17.94 -16.42
C ASN A 281 -5.36 -18.71 -15.85
N THR A 282 -6.58 -18.17 -16.01
CA THR A 282 -7.83 -18.80 -15.58
C THR A 282 -8.90 -18.65 -16.64
N THR A 283 -9.84 -19.62 -16.70
CA THR A 283 -11.05 -19.47 -17.50
C THR A 283 -12.14 -18.72 -16.72
N PHE A 284 -13.14 -18.19 -17.43
CA PHE A 284 -14.26 -17.51 -16.79
C PHE A 284 -15.04 -18.41 -15.84
N GLU A 285 -15.18 -19.70 -16.15
CA GLU A 285 -15.85 -20.72 -15.31
C GLU A 285 -15.07 -20.93 -14.01
N GLN A 286 -13.72 -20.96 -14.08
CA GLN A 286 -12.86 -21.05 -12.89
C GLN A 286 -12.96 -19.78 -12.03
N ASP A 287 -13.07 -18.61 -12.66
CA ASP A 287 -13.25 -17.34 -11.96
C ASP A 287 -14.59 -17.32 -11.22
N LEU A 288 -15.66 -17.75 -11.88
CA LEU A 288 -17.00 -17.83 -11.31
C LEU A 288 -17.07 -18.87 -10.17
N GLU A 289 -16.44 -20.03 -10.35
CA GLU A 289 -16.34 -21.05 -9.32
C GLU A 289 -15.64 -20.53 -8.05
N ARG A 290 -14.53 -19.80 -8.19
CA ARG A 290 -13.84 -19.19 -7.04
C ARG A 290 -14.76 -18.24 -6.29
N VAL A 291 -15.50 -17.40 -7.00
CA VAL A 291 -16.46 -16.44 -6.42
C VAL A 291 -17.55 -17.17 -5.61
N TYR A 292 -18.18 -18.20 -6.20
CA TYR A 292 -19.20 -18.97 -5.50
C TYR A 292 -18.65 -19.73 -4.30
N THR A 293 -17.50 -20.40 -4.46
CA THR A 293 -16.84 -21.13 -3.38
C THR A 293 -16.55 -20.23 -2.16
N LEU A 294 -16.00 -19.03 -2.40
CA LEU A 294 -15.70 -18.09 -1.33
C LEU A 294 -16.97 -17.59 -0.63
N ARG A 295 -18.02 -17.31 -1.39
CA ARG A 295 -19.33 -16.91 -0.85
C ARG A 295 -19.90 -18.01 0.06
N ASP A 296 -19.85 -19.25 -0.40
CA ASP A 296 -20.41 -20.40 0.33
C ASP A 296 -19.61 -20.71 1.60
N LEU A 297 -18.29 -20.45 1.60
CA LEU A 297 -17.43 -20.50 2.78
C LEU A 297 -17.63 -19.32 3.75
N GLY A 298 -18.46 -18.34 3.40
CA GLY A 298 -18.73 -17.18 4.25
C GLY A 298 -17.64 -16.11 4.19
N TYR A 299 -16.94 -15.98 3.05
CA TYR A 299 -16.03 -14.90 2.73
C TYR A 299 -16.68 -13.91 1.74
N TRP A 300 -16.06 -12.73 1.60
CA TRP A 300 -16.50 -11.73 0.63
C TRP A 300 -15.55 -11.73 -0.57
N PRO A 301 -15.91 -12.30 -1.73
CA PRO A 301 -15.06 -12.23 -2.91
C PRO A 301 -14.98 -10.78 -3.42
N TYR A 302 -13.80 -10.39 -3.90
CA TYR A 302 -13.56 -9.10 -4.54
C TYR A 302 -12.77 -9.33 -5.84
N VAL A 303 -13.41 -9.11 -6.97
CA VAL A 303 -12.85 -9.42 -8.29
C VAL A 303 -11.91 -8.33 -8.75
N MET A 304 -10.69 -8.73 -9.08
CA MET A 304 -9.66 -7.89 -9.68
C MET A 304 -9.36 -8.41 -11.08
N ILE A 305 -9.28 -7.52 -12.06
CA ILE A 305 -9.04 -7.87 -13.44
C ILE A 305 -7.59 -7.56 -13.78
N PHE A 306 -6.81 -8.59 -14.15
CA PHE A 306 -5.48 -8.39 -14.71
C PHE A 306 -5.60 -7.64 -16.04
N ASP A 307 -4.74 -6.65 -16.26
CA ASP A 307 -4.74 -5.79 -17.44
C ASP A 307 -6.13 -5.20 -17.77
N LYS A 308 -6.76 -4.65 -16.75
CA LYS A 308 -8.13 -4.10 -16.84
C LYS A 308 -8.28 -3.03 -17.92
N GLN A 309 -7.23 -2.27 -18.23
CA GLN A 309 -7.28 -1.19 -19.22
C GLN A 309 -7.54 -1.72 -20.64
N ASN A 310 -6.99 -2.91 -20.95
CA ASN A 310 -7.18 -3.57 -22.25
C ASN A 310 -8.41 -4.48 -22.30
N THR A 311 -9.19 -4.57 -21.22
CA THR A 311 -10.41 -5.38 -21.14
C THR A 311 -11.63 -4.52 -21.51
N LYS A 312 -12.43 -4.97 -22.49
CA LYS A 312 -13.62 -4.23 -22.94
C LYS A 312 -14.71 -4.18 -21.86
N PRO A 313 -15.48 -3.08 -21.76
CA PRO A 313 -16.57 -2.96 -20.76
C PRO A 313 -17.64 -4.06 -20.88
N THR A 314 -17.83 -4.62 -22.07
CA THR A 314 -18.81 -5.69 -22.37
C THR A 314 -18.32 -7.08 -22.02
N ASP A 315 -17.05 -7.27 -21.73
CA ASP A 315 -16.48 -8.58 -21.43
C ASP A 315 -17.09 -9.19 -20.17
N SER A 316 -17.24 -10.53 -20.15
CA SER A 316 -17.82 -11.27 -19.03
C SER A 316 -17.10 -11.01 -17.69
N VAL A 317 -15.77 -10.85 -17.72
CA VAL A 317 -14.98 -10.52 -16.52
C VAL A 317 -15.31 -9.12 -15.96
N ARG A 318 -15.65 -8.15 -16.82
CA ARG A 318 -16.11 -6.82 -16.39
C ARG A 318 -17.51 -6.89 -15.77
N ARG A 319 -18.40 -7.70 -16.34
CA ARG A 319 -19.72 -7.97 -15.77
C ARG A 319 -19.58 -8.68 -14.42
N LEU A 320 -18.69 -9.70 -14.34
CA LEU A 320 -18.39 -10.40 -13.10
C LEU A 320 -17.90 -9.42 -12.02
N GLN A 321 -16.94 -8.56 -12.35
CA GLN A 321 -16.45 -7.55 -11.42
C GLN A 321 -17.55 -6.63 -10.90
N ARG A 322 -18.41 -6.10 -11.79
CA ARG A 322 -19.52 -5.23 -11.39
C ARG A 322 -20.50 -5.97 -10.47
N TRP A 323 -20.88 -7.19 -10.84
CA TRP A 323 -21.79 -7.99 -10.02
C TRP A 323 -21.24 -8.25 -8.63
N VAL A 324 -19.98 -8.73 -8.51
CA VAL A 324 -19.37 -9.13 -7.24
C VAL A 324 -19.00 -7.93 -6.36
N ASN A 325 -18.40 -6.89 -6.95
CA ASN A 325 -17.84 -5.78 -6.18
C ASN A 325 -18.91 -4.78 -5.71
N MET A 326 -20.11 -4.79 -6.33
CA MET A 326 -21.26 -4.04 -5.84
C MET A 326 -22.02 -4.87 -4.82
N ARG A 327 -21.77 -4.63 -3.52
CA ARG A 327 -22.31 -5.44 -2.42
C ARG A 327 -23.82 -5.65 -2.50
N ALA A 328 -24.59 -4.60 -2.72
CA ALA A 328 -26.05 -4.70 -2.82
C ALA A 328 -26.48 -5.65 -3.96
N THR A 329 -25.83 -5.54 -5.12
CA THR A 329 -26.09 -6.40 -6.27
C THR A 329 -25.73 -7.86 -5.97
N PHE A 330 -24.53 -8.11 -5.41
CA PHE A 330 -24.08 -9.46 -5.08
C PHE A 330 -24.94 -10.16 -4.02
N GLU A 331 -25.53 -9.38 -3.11
CA GLU A 331 -26.47 -9.90 -2.11
C GLU A 331 -27.86 -10.19 -2.70
N SER A 332 -28.35 -9.36 -3.58
CA SER A 332 -29.71 -9.47 -4.17
C SER A 332 -29.77 -10.47 -5.32
N VAL A 333 -28.76 -10.47 -6.21
CA VAL A 333 -28.68 -11.36 -7.36
C VAL A 333 -27.77 -12.54 -7.04
N LYS A 334 -28.37 -13.72 -6.79
CA LYS A 334 -27.63 -14.90 -6.30
C LYS A 334 -26.84 -15.63 -7.36
N LYS A 335 -27.24 -15.57 -8.61
CA LYS A 335 -26.56 -16.22 -9.74
C LYS A 335 -26.09 -15.18 -10.74
N PHE A 336 -24.93 -15.41 -11.31
CA PHE A 336 -24.37 -14.51 -12.32
C PHE A 336 -25.22 -14.43 -13.56
N GLU A 337 -25.87 -15.54 -13.94
CA GLU A 337 -26.77 -15.63 -15.10
C GLU A 337 -27.96 -14.68 -15.00
N ASP A 338 -28.44 -14.43 -13.77
CA ASP A 338 -29.58 -13.55 -13.47
C ASP A 338 -29.17 -12.06 -13.42
N TYR A 339 -27.86 -11.76 -13.52
CA TYR A 339 -27.34 -10.39 -13.49
C TYR A 339 -27.40 -9.78 -14.88
N THR A 340 -28.20 -8.75 -15.06
CA THR A 340 -28.47 -8.07 -16.35
C THR A 340 -27.71 -6.75 -16.57
N GLY A 341 -26.85 -6.34 -15.61
CA GLY A 341 -26.13 -5.03 -15.61
C GLY A 341 -24.74 -5.03 -16.23
#